data_4cc7063af61b43f4b6fd6480fcdd0b17
#
_entry.id   4cc7063af61b43f4b6fd6480fcdd0b17
#
_cell.length_a   1.000
_cell.length_b   1.000
_cell.length_c   1.000
_cell.angle_alpha   90.00
_cell.angle_beta   90.00
_cell.angle_gamma   90.00
#
_symmetry.space_group_name_H-M   'P 1'
#
loop_
_entity.id
_entity.type
_entity.pdbx_description
1 polymer ?
#
loop_
_entity_poly.entity_id
_entity_poly.type
_entity_poly.pdbx_seq_one_letter_code
_entity_poly.pdbx_strand_id
1 'polypeptide(L)'
;MLLAGVMFAGAATAQPKTSDKAMWKSARKMAKTLADEGWKIDGSRSMEEMLYNHYQKLNDENNQELIANVIGNTSVKTMNQGQQWAQINAATTYAKQAKMMVVGRITNETGAGIEGAPSVDSFYEGYESQVVTEIKGELKKSFSLYREKENGGIDYKAFYLLNEASASQARIRAMERAMLESEFARANAARISEFVRNGFSIENEE
;
A
#
# COMPACT_ATOMS: atom_id res chain seq x y z
N MET A 1 13.92 8.25 13.92
CA MET A 1 13.74 7.89 12.51
C MET A 1 13.29 6.43 12.46
N LEU A 2 11.98 6.17 12.60
CA LEU A 2 11.40 4.84 12.55
C LEU A 2 10.78 4.67 11.16
N LEU A 3 11.50 3.95 10.30
CA LEU A 3 10.95 3.41 9.06
C LEU A 3 9.86 2.42 9.48
N ALA A 4 8.59 2.84 9.36
CA ALA A 4 7.49 1.90 9.29
C ALA A 4 7.61 1.20 7.94
N GLY A 5 8.33 0.10 7.90
CA GLY A 5 8.40 -0.76 6.75
C GLY A 5 6.98 -1.24 6.43
N VAL A 6 6.49 -0.89 5.25
CA VAL A 6 5.34 -1.56 4.65
C VAL A 6 5.84 -2.98 4.37
N MET A 7 5.50 -3.93 5.24
CA MET A 7 5.75 -5.33 4.95
C MET A 7 4.72 -5.79 3.92
N PHE A 8 5.11 -5.84 2.66
CA PHE A 8 4.49 -6.76 1.72
C PHE A 8 4.92 -8.15 2.15
N ALA A 9 4.01 -8.89 2.75
CA ALA A 9 4.17 -10.32 2.84
C ALA A 9 3.93 -10.88 1.43
N GLY A 10 4.97 -10.93 0.63
CA GLY A 10 5.05 -11.87 -0.47
C GLY A 10 5.16 -13.26 0.12
N ALA A 11 4.31 -14.15 -0.30
CA ALA A 11 4.04 -15.53 0.07
C ALA A 11 2.86 -15.66 1.03
N ALA A 12 1.85 -16.37 0.58
CA ALA A 12 0.76 -16.90 1.39
C ALA A 12 1.28 -18.03 2.32
N THR A 13 2.24 -17.70 3.18
CA THR A 13 2.47 -18.47 4.39
C THR A 13 1.43 -17.97 5.39
N ALA A 14 0.51 -18.83 5.79
CA ALA A 14 -0.44 -18.57 6.85
C ALA A 14 0.30 -17.90 8.02
N GLN A 15 0.11 -16.59 8.21
CA GLN A 15 0.72 -15.90 9.33
C GLN A 15 0.20 -16.56 10.62
N PRO A 16 1.06 -16.89 11.59
CA PRO A 16 0.62 -17.51 12.81
C PRO A 16 -0.43 -16.62 13.48
N LYS A 17 -1.58 -17.22 13.85
CA LYS A 17 -2.67 -16.56 14.55
C LYS A 17 -2.14 -15.73 15.71
N THR A 18 -2.20 -14.41 15.59
CA THR A 18 -1.86 -13.54 16.69
C THR A 18 -3.02 -13.55 17.68
N SER A 19 -2.81 -14.02 18.91
CA SER A 19 -3.87 -14.08 19.90
C SER A 19 -4.42 -12.68 20.20
N ASP A 20 -5.70 -12.57 20.52
CA ASP A 20 -6.34 -11.30 20.95
C ASP A 20 -5.55 -10.55 22.01
N LYS A 21 -5.01 -11.27 22.99
CA LYS A 21 -4.16 -10.69 24.05
C LYS A 21 -2.89 -10.06 23.48
N ALA A 22 -2.27 -10.69 22.46
CA ALA A 22 -1.07 -10.16 21.83
C ALA A 22 -1.40 -8.94 20.95
N MET A 23 -2.53 -8.95 20.23
CA MET A 23 -3.01 -7.80 19.47
C MET A 23 -3.30 -6.59 20.37
N TRP A 24 -4.00 -6.80 21.49
CA TRP A 24 -4.21 -5.74 22.50
C TRP A 24 -2.90 -5.18 23.06
N LYS A 25 -1.94 -6.04 23.39
CA LYS A 25 -0.63 -5.60 23.87
C LYS A 25 0.10 -4.75 22.84
N SER A 26 0.05 -5.15 21.57
CA SER A 26 0.66 -4.40 20.46
C SER A 26 -0.05 -3.07 20.23
N ALA A 27 -1.39 -3.06 20.26
CA ALA A 27 -2.20 -1.85 20.12
C ALA A 27 -1.89 -0.83 21.21
N ARG A 28 -1.85 -1.26 22.48
CA ARG A 28 -1.48 -0.39 23.62
C ARG A 28 -0.07 0.16 23.50
N LYS A 29 0.90 -0.68 23.12
CA LYS A 29 2.28 -0.23 22.93
C LYS A 29 2.37 0.83 21.84
N MET A 30 1.73 0.60 20.71
CA MET A 30 1.70 1.54 19.57
C MET A 30 0.96 2.82 19.95
N ALA A 31 -0.20 2.72 20.60
CA ALA A 31 -0.98 3.88 21.05
C ALA A 31 -0.16 4.77 22.00
N LYS A 32 0.57 4.16 22.93
CA LYS A 32 1.47 4.91 23.83
C LYS A 32 2.56 5.63 23.04
N THR A 33 3.25 4.94 22.13
CA THR A 33 4.30 5.55 21.30
C THR A 33 3.75 6.73 20.50
N LEU A 34 2.59 6.57 19.87
CA LEU A 34 1.95 7.63 19.09
C LEU A 34 1.52 8.81 19.98
N ALA A 35 0.97 8.53 21.17
CA ALA A 35 0.60 9.58 22.13
C ALA A 35 1.82 10.34 22.63
N ASP A 36 2.92 9.65 22.94
CA ASP A 36 4.20 10.26 23.36
C ASP A 36 4.80 11.13 22.24
N GLU A 37 4.54 10.81 20.97
CA GLU A 37 4.88 11.62 19.80
C GLU A 37 3.89 12.78 19.55
N GLY A 38 2.86 12.93 20.36
CA GLY A 38 1.86 14.00 20.28
C GLY A 38 0.71 13.74 19.29
N TRP A 39 0.56 12.50 18.78
CA TRP A 39 -0.56 12.14 17.93
C TRP A 39 -1.86 12.02 18.70
N LYS A 40 -2.93 12.54 18.12
CA LYS A 40 -4.31 12.46 18.62
C LYS A 40 -5.15 11.67 17.63
N ILE A 41 -6.17 10.96 18.12
CA ILE A 41 -7.12 10.24 17.26
C ILE A 41 -8.09 11.25 16.60
N ASP A 42 -8.34 11.05 15.30
CA ASP A 42 -9.39 11.74 14.57
C ASP A 42 -10.67 10.91 14.67
N GLY A 43 -11.39 11.07 15.80
CA GLY A 43 -12.59 10.31 16.10
C GLY A 43 -12.93 10.27 17.59
N SER A 44 -14.01 9.59 17.95
CA SER A 44 -14.54 9.51 19.31
C SER A 44 -14.06 8.31 20.13
N ARG A 45 -13.44 7.31 19.49
CA ARG A 45 -12.93 6.11 20.15
C ARG A 45 -11.48 6.31 20.59
N SER A 46 -11.01 5.48 21.50
CA SER A 46 -9.61 5.54 21.94
C SER A 46 -8.66 5.07 20.83
N MET A 47 -7.43 5.59 20.85
CA MET A 47 -6.38 5.17 19.90
C MET A 47 -6.07 3.68 20.04
N GLU A 48 -6.07 3.16 21.27
CA GLU A 48 -5.86 1.73 21.55
C GLU A 48 -6.92 0.85 20.87
N GLU A 49 -8.20 1.24 21.01
CA GLU A 49 -9.33 0.52 20.43
C GLU A 49 -9.27 0.55 18.89
N MET A 50 -8.95 1.70 18.30
CA MET A 50 -8.87 1.82 16.84
C MET A 50 -7.71 1.01 16.26
N LEU A 51 -6.56 1.00 16.92
CA LEU A 51 -5.42 0.16 16.56
C LEU A 51 -5.75 -1.33 16.72
N TYR A 52 -6.40 -1.72 17.81
CA TYR A 52 -6.80 -3.11 18.02
C TYR A 52 -7.75 -3.58 16.93
N ASN A 53 -8.81 -2.80 16.62
CA ASN A 53 -9.76 -3.11 15.56
C ASN A 53 -9.08 -3.19 14.18
N HIS A 54 -8.08 -2.34 13.94
CA HIS A 54 -7.28 -2.39 12.72
C HIS A 54 -6.49 -3.69 12.63
N TYR A 55 -5.82 -4.09 13.71
CA TYR A 55 -5.06 -5.35 13.77
C TYR A 55 -5.97 -6.58 13.65
N GLN A 56 -7.16 -6.55 14.25
CA GLN A 56 -8.13 -7.62 14.07
C GLN A 56 -8.48 -7.82 12.60
N LYS A 57 -8.78 -6.74 11.87
CA LYS A 57 -9.08 -6.81 10.44
C LYS A 57 -7.92 -7.31 9.59
N LEU A 58 -6.68 -6.99 9.97
CA LEU A 58 -5.48 -7.50 9.31
C LEU A 58 -5.24 -9.00 9.57
N ASN A 59 -5.76 -9.53 10.68
CA ASN A 59 -5.56 -10.93 11.10
C ASN A 59 -6.85 -11.76 10.98
N ASP A 60 -7.89 -11.26 10.33
CA ASP A 60 -9.16 -11.96 10.18
C ASP A 60 -9.02 -13.11 9.18
N GLU A 61 -9.12 -14.34 9.70
CA GLU A 61 -8.99 -15.58 8.91
C GLU A 61 -10.16 -15.84 7.97
N ASN A 62 -11.33 -15.26 8.25
CA ASN A 62 -12.48 -15.37 7.38
C ASN A 62 -12.33 -14.51 6.13
N ASN A 63 -11.46 -13.52 6.16
CA ASN A 63 -10.98 -12.82 5.00
C ASN A 63 -9.84 -13.65 4.40
N GLN A 64 -10.15 -14.61 3.54
CA GLN A 64 -9.14 -15.36 2.75
C GLN A 64 -8.37 -14.44 1.78
N GLU A 65 -8.66 -13.16 1.78
CA GLU A 65 -8.06 -12.13 0.99
C GLU A 65 -7.06 -11.37 1.86
N LEU A 66 -5.81 -11.34 1.41
CA LEU A 66 -4.75 -10.62 2.09
C LEU A 66 -5.12 -9.14 2.24
N ILE A 67 -5.28 -8.69 3.47
CA ILE A 67 -5.51 -7.28 3.78
C ILE A 67 -4.16 -6.64 4.08
N ALA A 68 -3.73 -5.74 3.21
CA ALA A 68 -2.49 -4.98 3.42
C ALA A 68 -2.76 -3.71 4.25
N ASN A 69 -1.84 -3.40 5.16
CA ASN A 69 -1.84 -2.15 5.89
C ASN A 69 -1.13 -1.08 5.06
N VAL A 70 -1.85 -0.06 4.61
CA VAL A 70 -1.29 1.08 3.87
C VAL A 70 -1.42 2.33 4.74
N ILE A 71 -0.35 3.11 4.83
CA ILE A 71 -0.30 4.33 5.65
C ILE A 71 -0.05 5.54 4.76
N GLY A 72 -0.94 6.52 4.83
CA GLY A 72 -0.75 7.84 4.22
C GLY A 72 -0.33 8.87 5.27
N ASN A 73 0.76 9.59 5.03
CA ASN A 73 1.26 10.67 5.89
C ASN A 73 1.34 11.97 5.11
N THR A 74 0.94 13.09 5.74
CA THR A 74 1.03 14.40 5.11
C THR A 74 1.05 15.52 6.16
N SER A 75 1.53 16.71 5.76
CA SER A 75 1.43 17.95 6.55
C SER A 75 0.58 18.96 5.79
N VAL A 76 -0.45 19.48 6.44
CA VAL A 76 -1.49 20.32 5.81
C VAL A 76 -1.99 21.40 6.75
N LYS A 77 -2.87 22.27 6.25
CA LYS A 77 -3.51 23.33 7.04
C LYS A 77 -4.86 22.91 7.64
N THR A 78 -5.55 21.95 7.04
CA THR A 78 -6.88 21.52 7.49
C THR A 78 -7.00 20.00 7.50
N MET A 79 -7.90 19.47 8.34
CA MET A 79 -8.19 18.03 8.42
C MET A 79 -8.68 17.45 7.08
N ASN A 80 -9.54 18.18 6.35
CA ASN A 80 -10.03 17.74 5.03
C ASN A 80 -8.88 17.59 4.01
N GLN A 81 -7.95 18.55 3.97
CA GLN A 81 -6.74 18.41 3.15
C GLN A 81 -5.91 17.22 3.60
N GLY A 82 -5.76 17.01 4.92
CA GLY A 82 -5.06 15.87 5.49
C GLY A 82 -5.62 14.55 4.99
N GLN A 83 -6.92 14.38 5.05
CA GLN A 83 -7.60 13.18 4.59
C GLN A 83 -7.37 12.91 3.09
N GLN A 84 -7.54 13.93 2.25
CA GLN A 84 -7.35 13.80 0.79
C GLN A 84 -5.89 13.45 0.43
N TRP A 85 -4.94 14.20 0.98
CA TRP A 85 -3.52 14.00 0.69
C TRP A 85 -2.98 12.69 1.28
N ALA A 86 -3.46 12.26 2.45
CA ALA A 86 -3.07 10.98 3.02
C ALA A 86 -3.51 9.81 2.13
N GLN A 87 -4.72 9.87 1.54
CA GLN A 87 -5.19 8.85 0.60
C GLN A 87 -4.35 8.84 -0.68
N ILE A 88 -4.04 10.01 -1.24
CA ILE A 88 -3.17 10.13 -2.41
C ILE A 88 -1.78 9.56 -2.11
N ASN A 89 -1.18 9.94 -0.98
CA ASN A 89 0.13 9.45 -0.58
C ASN A 89 0.15 7.94 -0.35
N ALA A 90 -0.90 7.37 0.24
CA ALA A 90 -1.03 5.93 0.41
C ALA A 90 -1.09 5.22 -0.96
N ALA A 91 -1.92 5.71 -1.87
CA ALA A 91 -2.02 5.17 -3.23
C ALA A 91 -0.69 5.29 -4.00
N THR A 92 0.00 6.44 -3.90
CA THR A 92 1.30 6.66 -4.53
C THR A 92 2.37 5.72 -3.97
N THR A 93 2.40 5.53 -2.65
CA THR A 93 3.35 4.61 -2.01
C THR A 93 3.14 3.19 -2.49
N TYR A 94 1.89 2.73 -2.54
CA TYR A 94 1.53 1.43 -3.08
C TYR A 94 1.94 1.29 -4.55
N ALA A 95 1.63 2.29 -5.38
CA ALA A 95 1.94 2.26 -6.82
C ALA A 95 3.44 2.18 -7.09
N LYS A 96 4.27 2.90 -6.32
CA LYS A 96 5.74 2.81 -6.41
C LYS A 96 6.24 1.40 -6.11
N GLN A 97 5.68 0.76 -5.10
CA GLN A 97 6.04 -0.63 -4.77
C GLN A 97 5.60 -1.59 -5.87
N ALA A 98 4.38 -1.45 -6.39
CA ALA A 98 3.89 -2.24 -7.51
C ALA A 98 4.77 -2.06 -8.77
N LYS A 99 5.20 -0.82 -9.06
CA LYS A 99 6.16 -0.54 -10.15
C LYS A 99 7.49 -1.25 -9.92
N MET A 100 8.07 -1.14 -8.72
CA MET A 100 9.35 -1.79 -8.41
C MET A 100 9.31 -3.31 -8.62
N MET A 101 8.19 -3.95 -8.27
CA MET A 101 8.01 -5.39 -8.47
C MET A 101 7.94 -5.74 -9.96
N VAL A 102 7.22 -4.95 -10.78
CA VAL A 102 7.16 -5.14 -12.24
C VAL A 102 8.54 -4.92 -12.87
N VAL A 103 9.26 -3.86 -12.48
CA VAL A 103 10.63 -3.59 -12.93
C VAL A 103 11.54 -4.77 -12.62
N GLY A 104 11.56 -5.22 -11.37
CA GLY A 104 12.41 -6.34 -10.93
C GLY A 104 12.11 -7.62 -11.72
N ARG A 105 10.85 -7.94 -11.99
CA ARG A 105 10.48 -9.13 -12.76
C ARG A 105 10.93 -9.03 -14.22
N ILE A 106 10.64 -7.90 -14.87
CA ILE A 106 11.04 -7.70 -16.28
C ILE A 106 12.56 -7.75 -16.43
N THR A 107 13.32 -7.11 -15.54
CA THR A 107 14.79 -7.13 -15.56
C THR A 107 15.33 -8.55 -15.39
N ASN A 108 14.76 -9.33 -14.47
CA ASN A 108 15.21 -10.72 -14.25
C ASN A 108 14.93 -11.64 -15.45
N GLU A 109 13.80 -11.42 -16.16
CA GLU A 109 13.40 -12.27 -17.28
C GLU A 109 14.05 -11.89 -18.62
N THR A 110 14.41 -10.61 -18.79
CA THR A 110 14.93 -10.10 -20.07
C THR A 110 16.44 -9.92 -20.10
N GLY A 111 17.10 -10.06 -18.95
CA GLY A 111 18.52 -9.72 -18.80
C GLY A 111 18.77 -8.21 -18.77
N ALA A 112 19.87 -7.78 -18.21
CA ALA A 112 20.22 -6.39 -17.88
C ALA A 112 20.36 -5.41 -19.08
N GLY A 113 19.81 -5.69 -20.24
CA GLY A 113 19.98 -4.90 -21.47
C GLY A 113 18.86 -3.93 -21.80
N ILE A 114 17.74 -3.90 -21.03
CA ILE A 114 16.55 -3.11 -21.38
C ILE A 114 16.40 -1.87 -20.49
N GLU A 115 17.08 -1.82 -19.34
CA GLU A 115 17.07 -0.66 -18.45
C GLU A 115 17.65 0.57 -19.15
N GLY A 116 16.93 1.70 -19.06
CA GLY A 116 17.37 2.99 -19.61
C GLY A 116 16.93 3.28 -21.06
N ALA A 117 16.15 2.42 -21.70
CA ALA A 117 15.47 2.80 -22.93
C ALA A 117 14.28 3.72 -22.62
N PRO A 118 14.17 4.92 -23.24
CA PRO A 118 13.10 5.88 -22.93
C PRO A 118 11.68 5.31 -23.01
N SER A 119 11.45 4.34 -23.90
CA SER A 119 10.16 3.66 -24.05
C SER A 119 9.81 2.74 -22.88
N VAL A 120 10.80 2.20 -22.21
CA VAL A 120 10.65 1.34 -21.02
C VAL A 120 10.34 2.17 -19.80
N ASP A 121 11.09 3.25 -19.61
CA ASP A 121 10.87 4.18 -18.49
C ASP A 121 9.50 4.83 -18.57
N SER A 122 9.07 5.26 -19.77
CA SER A 122 7.73 5.80 -20.00
C SER A 122 6.63 4.79 -19.68
N PHE A 123 6.84 3.51 -19.97
CA PHE A 123 5.90 2.47 -19.61
C PHE A 123 5.80 2.31 -18.08
N TYR A 124 6.92 2.26 -17.36
CA TYR A 124 6.90 2.12 -15.91
C TYR A 124 6.26 3.32 -15.21
N GLU A 125 6.49 4.54 -15.71
CA GLU A 125 5.85 5.75 -15.19
C GLU A 125 4.35 5.76 -15.48
N GLY A 126 3.96 5.36 -16.69
CA GLY A 126 2.56 5.19 -17.08
C GLY A 126 1.85 4.17 -16.18
N TYR A 127 2.46 3.01 -15.97
CA TYR A 127 1.93 1.98 -15.08
C TYR A 127 1.77 2.49 -13.64
N GLU A 128 2.80 3.14 -13.06
CA GLU A 128 2.72 3.74 -11.72
C GLU A 128 1.55 4.71 -11.61
N SER A 129 1.40 5.61 -12.58
CA SER A 129 0.31 6.60 -12.63
C SER A 129 -1.08 5.94 -12.69
N GLN A 130 -1.23 4.91 -13.52
CA GLN A 130 -2.48 4.15 -13.63
C GLN A 130 -2.79 3.39 -12.32
N VAL A 131 -1.77 2.79 -11.67
CA VAL A 131 -1.97 2.11 -10.37
C VAL A 131 -2.44 3.11 -9.31
N VAL A 132 -1.89 4.33 -9.23
CA VAL A 132 -2.38 5.36 -8.29
C VAL A 132 -3.87 5.63 -8.51
N THR A 133 -4.28 5.73 -9.76
CA THR A 133 -5.68 6.02 -10.12
C THR A 133 -6.61 4.89 -9.71
N GLU A 134 -6.24 3.65 -10.05
CA GLU A 134 -7.07 2.47 -9.80
C GLU A 134 -7.13 2.09 -8.31
N ILE A 135 -5.99 2.14 -7.60
CA ILE A 135 -5.89 1.69 -6.21
C ILE A 135 -6.55 2.66 -5.23
N LYS A 136 -6.62 3.94 -5.57
CA LYS A 136 -7.21 4.97 -4.69
C LYS A 136 -8.66 4.64 -4.29
N GLY A 137 -9.43 4.05 -5.20
CA GLY A 137 -10.82 3.62 -4.93
C GLY A 137 -10.93 2.37 -4.05
N GLU A 138 -9.89 1.55 -4.01
CA GLU A 138 -9.85 0.30 -3.25
C GLU A 138 -9.38 0.49 -1.79
N LEU A 139 -8.76 1.63 -1.49
CA LEU A 139 -8.28 1.96 -0.14
C LEU A 139 -9.46 2.25 0.80
N LYS A 140 -9.68 1.40 1.81
CA LYS A 140 -10.68 1.60 2.85
C LYS A 140 -10.05 2.19 4.10
N LYS A 141 -10.41 3.44 4.45
CA LYS A 141 -9.89 4.07 5.66
C LYS A 141 -10.33 3.29 6.91
N SER A 142 -9.38 2.88 7.73
CA SER A 142 -9.61 2.22 9.01
C SER A 142 -9.76 3.26 10.12
N PHE A 143 -8.77 4.13 10.27
CA PHE A 143 -8.77 5.26 11.19
C PHE A 143 -7.72 6.30 10.78
N SER A 144 -7.73 7.44 11.45
CA SER A 144 -6.75 8.49 11.21
C SER A 144 -6.32 9.17 12.52
N LEU A 145 -5.13 9.75 12.46
CA LEU A 145 -4.48 10.50 13.53
C LEU A 145 -4.08 11.86 13.01
N TYR A 146 -4.02 12.83 13.92
CA TYR A 146 -3.48 14.14 13.63
C TYR A 146 -2.59 14.63 14.75
N ARG A 147 -1.71 15.56 14.42
CA ARG A 147 -0.85 16.26 15.37
C ARG A 147 -0.75 17.72 14.94
N GLU A 148 -1.09 18.61 15.87
CA GLU A 148 -0.97 20.05 15.68
C GLU A 148 0.50 20.47 15.72
N LYS A 149 0.89 21.41 14.87
CA LYS A 149 2.20 22.00 14.81
C LYS A 149 2.19 23.38 15.42
N GLU A 150 3.33 23.83 15.93
CA GLU A 150 3.51 25.18 16.50
C GLU A 150 3.19 26.30 15.51
N ASN A 151 3.37 26.06 14.19
CA ASN A 151 3.06 27.01 13.12
C ASN A 151 1.59 27.00 12.68
N GLY A 152 0.69 26.34 13.40
CA GLY A 152 -0.73 26.21 13.08
C GLY A 152 -1.05 25.18 11.97
N GLY A 153 -0.05 24.45 11.48
CA GLY A 153 -0.26 23.33 10.57
C GLY A 153 -0.66 22.05 11.29
N ILE A 154 -1.03 21.04 10.53
CA ILE A 154 -1.44 19.73 11.01
C ILE A 154 -0.62 18.66 10.31
N ASP A 155 0.05 17.78 11.07
CA ASP A 155 0.49 16.49 10.55
C ASP A 155 -0.70 15.55 10.60
N TYR A 156 -0.96 14.87 9.50
CA TYR A 156 -2.07 13.92 9.36
C TYR A 156 -1.55 12.55 8.94
N LYS A 157 -2.05 11.50 9.57
CA LYS A 157 -1.71 10.12 9.30
C LYS A 157 -3.00 9.31 9.22
N ALA A 158 -3.21 8.62 8.11
CA ALA A 158 -4.35 7.72 7.95
C ALA A 158 -3.88 6.29 7.71
N PHE A 159 -4.61 5.35 8.28
CA PHE A 159 -4.41 3.92 8.13
C PHE A 159 -5.50 3.37 7.24
N TYR A 160 -5.10 2.67 6.19
CA TYR A 160 -6.00 2.07 5.23
C TYR A 160 -5.86 0.56 5.25
N LEU A 161 -6.94 -0.09 4.90
CA LEU A 161 -6.99 -1.52 4.59
C LEU A 161 -7.15 -1.64 3.08
N LEU A 162 -6.41 -2.57 2.51
CA LEU A 162 -6.45 -2.88 1.08
C LEU A 162 -6.61 -4.39 0.94
N ASN A 163 -7.67 -4.79 0.27
CA ASN A 163 -7.91 -6.19 -0.04
C ASN A 163 -7.05 -6.61 -1.23
N GLU A 164 -6.35 -7.75 -1.15
CA GLU A 164 -5.42 -8.17 -2.20
C GLU A 164 -6.13 -8.53 -3.51
N ALA A 165 -7.32 -9.12 -3.46
CA ALA A 165 -8.07 -9.40 -4.69
C ALA A 165 -8.45 -8.10 -5.41
N SER A 166 -8.96 -7.09 -4.67
CA SER A 166 -9.23 -5.76 -5.21
C SER A 166 -7.95 -5.09 -5.73
N ALA A 167 -6.85 -5.20 -5.01
CA ALA A 167 -5.56 -4.65 -5.40
C ALA A 167 -5.03 -5.31 -6.69
N SER A 168 -5.15 -6.63 -6.80
CA SER A 168 -4.79 -7.38 -8.00
C SER A 168 -5.59 -6.92 -9.21
N GLN A 169 -6.91 -6.79 -9.08
CA GLN A 169 -7.75 -6.28 -10.15
C GLN A 169 -7.39 -4.83 -10.55
N ALA A 170 -7.08 -3.98 -9.59
CA ALA A 170 -6.62 -2.62 -9.85
C ALA A 170 -5.28 -2.61 -10.62
N ARG A 171 -4.33 -3.47 -10.24
CA ARG A 171 -3.06 -3.63 -10.96
C ARG A 171 -3.25 -4.14 -12.39
N ILE A 172 -4.17 -5.10 -12.60
CA ILE A 172 -4.51 -5.61 -13.94
C ILE A 172 -5.05 -4.49 -14.81
N ARG A 173 -6.06 -3.74 -14.34
CA ARG A 173 -6.62 -2.60 -15.08
C ARG A 173 -5.57 -1.53 -15.40
N ALA A 174 -4.70 -1.22 -14.42
CA ALA A 174 -3.61 -0.27 -14.61
C ALA A 174 -2.62 -0.74 -15.68
N MET A 175 -2.29 -2.03 -15.68
CA MET A 175 -1.41 -2.64 -16.66
C MET A 175 -2.01 -2.60 -18.07
N GLU A 176 -3.26 -2.97 -18.21
CA GLU A 176 -3.97 -2.94 -19.50
C GLU A 176 -3.96 -1.54 -20.12
N ARG A 177 -4.19 -0.51 -19.31
CA ARG A 177 -4.12 0.89 -19.76
C ARG A 177 -2.71 1.32 -20.15
N ALA A 178 -1.71 1.03 -19.30
CA ALA A 178 -0.33 1.37 -19.60
C ALA A 178 0.18 0.68 -20.89
N MET A 179 -0.27 -0.55 -21.16
CA MET A 179 0.07 -1.28 -22.37
C MET A 179 -0.52 -0.65 -23.64
N LEU A 180 -1.69 -0.03 -23.57
CA LEU A 180 -2.27 0.67 -24.73
C LEU A 180 -1.42 1.89 -25.14
N GLU A 181 -0.73 2.50 -24.20
CA GLU A 181 0.07 3.71 -24.39
C GLU A 181 1.54 3.44 -24.72
N SER A 182 2.01 2.18 -24.63
CA SER A 182 3.43 1.83 -24.81
C SER A 182 3.63 0.72 -25.85
N GLU A 183 4.44 1.00 -26.87
CA GLU A 183 4.86 -0.02 -27.87
C GLU A 183 5.71 -1.13 -27.25
N PHE A 184 6.60 -0.76 -26.32
CA PHE A 184 7.41 -1.72 -25.57
C PHE A 184 6.53 -2.71 -24.79
N ALA A 185 5.54 -2.20 -24.08
CA ALA A 185 4.65 -3.04 -23.28
C ALA A 185 3.80 -3.96 -24.16
N ARG A 186 3.35 -3.49 -25.34
CA ARG A 186 2.63 -4.33 -26.30
C ARG A 186 3.50 -5.46 -26.83
N ALA A 187 4.76 -5.21 -27.14
CA ALA A 187 5.71 -6.23 -27.60
C ALA A 187 6.02 -7.29 -26.52
N ASN A 188 5.90 -6.95 -25.24
CA ASN A 188 6.16 -7.84 -24.09
C ASN A 188 4.88 -8.25 -23.34
N ALA A 189 3.71 -8.02 -23.93
CA ALA A 189 2.40 -8.15 -23.30
C ALA A 189 2.15 -9.50 -22.62
N ALA A 190 2.55 -10.61 -23.23
CA ALA A 190 2.33 -11.95 -22.68
C ALA A 190 3.06 -12.13 -21.32
N ARG A 191 4.32 -11.74 -21.25
CA ARG A 191 5.17 -11.86 -20.04
C ARG A 191 4.67 -10.97 -18.90
N ILE A 192 4.35 -9.71 -19.23
CA ILE A 192 3.90 -8.73 -18.26
C ILE A 192 2.51 -9.10 -17.69
N SER A 193 1.60 -9.53 -18.56
CA SER A 193 0.21 -9.85 -18.17
C SER A 193 0.13 -11.08 -17.29
N GLU A 194 0.92 -12.10 -17.53
CA GLU A 194 0.97 -13.30 -16.69
C GLU A 194 1.39 -12.95 -15.25
N PHE A 195 2.47 -12.22 -15.10
CA PHE A 195 2.96 -11.77 -13.79
C PHE A 195 1.93 -10.92 -13.03
N VAL A 196 1.27 -9.98 -13.69
CA VAL A 196 0.29 -9.10 -13.04
C VAL A 196 -0.98 -9.86 -12.63
N ARG A 197 -1.40 -10.87 -13.41
CA ARG A 197 -2.56 -11.71 -13.11
C ARG A 197 -2.31 -12.67 -11.95
N ASN A 198 -1.13 -13.27 -11.89
CA ASN A 198 -0.76 -14.23 -10.85
C ASN A 198 -0.46 -13.57 -9.49
N GLY A 199 -0.55 -12.24 -9.43
CA GLY A 199 -0.24 -11.46 -8.24
C GLY A 199 1.27 -11.34 -8.00
N PHE A 200 1.63 -10.72 -6.89
CA PHE A 200 3.05 -10.58 -6.49
C PHE A 200 3.54 -11.76 -5.65
N SER A 201 2.84 -12.88 -5.67
CA SER A 201 3.33 -14.10 -5.04
C SER A 201 4.57 -14.60 -5.80
N ILE A 202 5.70 -14.58 -5.16
CA ILE A 202 6.88 -15.31 -5.61
C ILE A 202 6.55 -16.77 -5.32
N GLU A 203 6.07 -17.53 -6.30
CA GLU A 203 6.18 -18.97 -6.24
C GLU A 203 7.68 -19.26 -6.26
N ASN A 204 8.21 -19.74 -5.13
CA ASN A 204 9.52 -20.34 -5.10
C ASN A 204 9.43 -21.59 -5.98
N GLU A 205 9.88 -21.51 -7.22
CA GLU A 205 10.21 -22.69 -7.99
C GLU A 205 11.32 -23.44 -7.23
N GLU A 206 10.97 -24.62 -6.71
CA GLU A 206 11.91 -25.60 -6.16
C GLU A 206 12.81 -26.17 -7.27
#